data_e1e49b182b4a7530ed07915b890188da
#
_entry.id   e1e49b182b4a7530ed07915b890188da
#
_cell.length_a   1.000
_cell.length_b   1.000
_cell.length_c   1.000
_cell.angle_alpha   90.00
_cell.angle_beta   90.00
_cell.angle_gamma   90.00
#
_symmetry.space_group_name_H-M   'P 1'
#
loop_
_entity.id
_entity.type
_entity.pdbx_description
1 polymer ?
#
loop_
_entity_poly.entity_id
_entity_poly.type
_entity_poly.pdbx_seq_one_letter_code
_entity_poly.pdbx_strand_id
1 'polypeptide(L)'
;MAIPFRLKIIFFFGTILFPISSWTQEVFNYANFSEQLQFINPAFSGIETKAFLSTRNQWMSIDNAPQTTSFAVSSPLKNNLGVGLNVLSNSMFVQSRTIASADISYKLTISEQSEIYLGLRGGGYFYRADPLSLSTSSQLTDPSQQVQASFAPVIGAGLYWTFNSFWLSYSAPQLVKLGNLDPTINSVINIQHYAAAGFNFSLTENFQLKNALILRKSENFDATQQYSSSLSYQNLIELGATYYSSGNGALTGMLNISNLFSIGYAYEKALSSQTSGLDRRTHEIFISVNLDSILGKSPEIEQDEEVETNQQ
;
A
#
# COMPACT_ATOMS: atom_id res chain seq x y z
N MET A 1 23.47 4.72 21.83
CA MET A 1 23.17 4.02 23.10
C MET A 1 22.32 2.79 22.76
N ALA A 2 22.88 1.59 22.81
CA ALA A 2 22.19 0.37 22.38
C ALA A 2 21.11 -0.02 23.39
N ILE A 3 19.86 -0.19 22.94
CA ILE A 3 18.74 -0.64 23.78
C ILE A 3 19.04 -2.09 24.23
N PRO A 4 19.00 -2.40 25.53
CA PRO A 4 19.31 -3.73 26.04
C PRO A 4 18.33 -4.79 25.53
N PHE A 5 18.82 -5.97 25.21
CA PHE A 5 18.06 -7.09 24.61
C PHE A 5 16.76 -7.44 25.35
N ARG A 6 16.72 -7.32 26.68
CA ARG A 6 15.50 -7.54 27.49
C ARG A 6 14.40 -6.52 27.22
N LEU A 7 14.74 -5.27 26.94
CA LEU A 7 13.76 -4.24 26.60
C LEU A 7 13.17 -4.48 25.19
N LYS A 8 13.95 -5.06 24.28
CA LYS A 8 13.52 -5.45 22.92
C LYS A 8 12.45 -6.54 22.97
N ILE A 9 12.56 -7.50 23.89
CA ILE A 9 11.58 -8.58 24.09
C ILE A 9 10.28 -8.06 24.71
N ILE A 10 10.34 -7.13 25.66
CA ILE A 10 9.15 -6.52 26.28
C ILE A 10 8.36 -5.70 25.26
N PHE A 11 9.05 -4.99 24.37
CA PHE A 11 8.41 -4.24 23.29
C PHE A 11 7.73 -5.18 22.25
N PHE A 12 8.34 -6.33 21.98
CA PHE A 12 7.78 -7.36 21.09
C PHE A 12 6.50 -8.00 21.65
N PHE A 13 6.45 -8.28 22.96
CA PHE A 13 5.24 -8.84 23.60
C PHE A 13 4.17 -7.80 23.90
N GLY A 14 4.51 -6.53 24.11
CA GLY A 14 3.55 -5.46 24.39
C GLY A 14 2.61 -5.10 23.22
N THR A 15 3.00 -5.42 21.98
CA THR A 15 2.19 -5.17 20.78
C THR A 15 1.14 -6.24 20.49
N ILE A 16 1.16 -7.38 21.22
CA ILE A 16 0.27 -8.54 20.95
C ILE A 16 -1.10 -8.45 21.67
N LEU A 17 -1.27 -7.53 22.62
CA LEU A 17 -2.43 -7.50 23.53
C LEU A 17 -3.41 -6.37 23.26
N PHE A 18 -3.96 -6.26 22.04
CA PHE A 18 -5.15 -5.44 21.82
C PHE A 18 -6.36 -6.31 21.46
N PRO A 19 -7.44 -6.33 22.30
CA PRO A 19 -8.68 -7.01 21.95
C PRO A 19 -9.42 -6.21 20.87
N ILE A 20 -9.79 -6.86 19.78
CA ILE A 20 -10.39 -6.21 18.63
C ILE A 20 -11.75 -6.82 18.34
N SER A 21 -12.79 -5.97 18.38
CA SER A 21 -14.12 -6.29 17.85
C SER A 21 -14.10 -6.05 16.33
N SER A 22 -14.40 -7.06 15.53
CA SER A 22 -14.31 -6.98 14.06
C SER A 22 -15.69 -6.93 13.43
N TRP A 23 -15.87 -5.96 12.52
CA TRP A 23 -16.99 -5.88 11.58
C TRP A 23 -16.41 -5.95 10.17
N THR A 24 -17.03 -6.75 9.32
CA THR A 24 -16.53 -7.07 7.97
C THR A 24 -16.85 -5.94 7.01
N GLN A 25 -15.81 -5.39 6.33
CA GLN A 25 -16.04 -4.45 5.24
C GLN A 25 -14.94 -4.54 4.18
N GLU A 26 -15.37 -4.34 2.95
CA GLU A 26 -14.54 -4.45 1.76
C GLU A 26 -13.68 -3.20 1.59
N VAL A 27 -12.40 -3.33 1.85
CA VAL A 27 -11.43 -2.27 1.61
C VAL A 27 -10.19 -2.91 0.98
N PHE A 28 -9.50 -2.18 0.10
CA PHE A 28 -8.24 -2.66 -0.47
C PHE A 28 -7.25 -3.01 0.64
N ASN A 29 -7.09 -4.30 0.86
CA ASN A 29 -6.15 -4.86 1.83
C ASN A 29 -5.03 -5.55 1.05
N TYR A 30 -3.81 -5.10 1.25
CA TYR A 30 -2.63 -5.79 0.74
C TYR A 30 -2.01 -6.61 1.86
N ALA A 31 -1.66 -7.86 1.59
CA ALA A 31 -1.04 -8.72 2.60
C ALA A 31 0.36 -8.22 2.98
N ASN A 32 1.10 -7.71 2.01
CA ASN A 32 2.40 -7.06 2.23
C ASN A 32 2.28 -5.55 1.99
N PHE A 33 1.50 -4.86 2.85
CA PHE A 33 1.18 -3.45 2.67
C PHE A 33 2.40 -2.53 2.76
N SER A 34 3.45 -2.91 3.49
CA SER A 34 4.67 -2.11 3.61
C SER A 34 5.39 -1.91 2.28
N GLU A 35 5.28 -2.89 1.35
CA GLU A 35 5.82 -2.78 0.00
C GLU A 35 4.90 -2.01 -0.97
N GLN A 36 3.69 -1.69 -0.54
CA GLN A 36 2.62 -1.14 -1.39
C GLN A 36 2.08 0.22 -0.90
N LEU A 37 2.84 0.90 -0.02
CA LEU A 37 2.44 2.17 0.57
C LEU A 37 2.24 3.28 -0.47
N GLN A 38 2.88 3.22 -1.65
CA GLN A 38 2.71 4.19 -2.73
C GLN A 38 1.26 4.27 -3.26
N PHE A 39 0.46 3.20 -3.13
CA PHE A 39 -0.93 3.25 -3.56
C PHE A 39 -1.82 4.05 -2.61
N ILE A 40 -1.46 4.14 -1.35
CA ILE A 40 -2.24 4.81 -0.31
C ILE A 40 -1.63 6.14 0.13
N ASN A 41 -0.33 6.39 -0.07
CA ASN A 41 0.32 7.62 0.38
C ASN A 41 1.18 8.25 -0.74
N PRO A 42 0.79 9.43 -1.28
CA PRO A 42 1.54 10.10 -2.34
C PRO A 42 2.95 10.56 -1.94
N ALA A 43 3.26 10.65 -0.64
CA ALA A 43 4.60 11.00 -0.18
C ALA A 43 5.67 9.96 -0.58
N PHE A 44 5.26 8.72 -0.89
CA PHE A 44 6.16 7.65 -1.32
C PHE A 44 6.75 7.85 -2.72
N SER A 45 6.19 8.73 -3.55
CA SER A 45 6.66 8.98 -4.92
C SER A 45 8.09 9.53 -5.01
N GLY A 46 8.64 10.05 -3.91
CA GLY A 46 10.00 10.60 -3.85
C GLY A 46 11.04 9.72 -3.15
N ILE A 47 10.69 8.50 -2.74
CA ILE A 47 11.58 7.67 -1.91
C ILE A 47 12.50 6.80 -2.78
N GLU A 48 11.95 6.13 -3.79
CA GLU A 48 12.68 5.15 -4.61
C GLU A 48 12.31 5.30 -6.09
N THR A 49 13.27 5.03 -6.97
CA THR A 49 13.01 4.85 -8.41
C THR A 49 12.59 3.41 -8.65
N LYS A 50 11.28 3.16 -8.64
CA LYS A 50 10.73 1.81 -8.61
C LYS A 50 9.53 1.68 -9.55
N ALA A 51 9.45 0.59 -10.29
CA ALA A 51 8.21 0.13 -10.91
C ALA A 51 7.67 -1.05 -10.11
N PHE A 52 6.36 -1.09 -9.93
CA PHE A 52 5.68 -2.09 -9.11
C PHE A 52 4.41 -2.56 -9.81
N LEU A 53 4.20 -3.86 -9.84
CA LEU A 53 2.99 -4.51 -10.35
C LEU A 53 2.51 -5.56 -9.36
N SER A 54 1.23 -5.55 -9.01
CA SER A 54 0.65 -6.62 -8.21
C SER A 54 -0.71 -7.06 -8.72
N THR A 55 -1.05 -8.31 -8.41
CA THR A 55 -2.40 -8.85 -8.58
C THR A 55 -2.80 -9.60 -7.31
N ARG A 56 -4.02 -9.34 -6.86
CA ARG A 56 -4.64 -9.98 -5.70
C ARG A 56 -5.96 -10.58 -6.10
N ASN A 57 -6.07 -11.91 -6.01
CA ASN A 57 -7.25 -12.68 -6.35
C ASN A 57 -7.86 -13.24 -5.06
N GLN A 58 -9.09 -12.85 -4.77
CA GLN A 58 -9.83 -13.31 -3.60
C GLN A 58 -10.83 -14.40 -4.02
N TRP A 59 -11.09 -15.37 -3.14
CA TRP A 59 -12.13 -16.39 -3.33
C TRP A 59 -12.03 -17.11 -4.68
N MET A 60 -10.88 -17.66 -5.01
CA MET A 60 -10.56 -18.20 -6.33
C MET A 60 -11.51 -19.32 -6.85
N SER A 61 -12.34 -19.88 -5.97
CA SER A 61 -13.37 -20.87 -6.34
C SER A 61 -14.72 -20.26 -6.76
N ILE A 62 -14.82 -18.91 -6.78
CA ILE A 62 -16.06 -18.19 -7.11
C ILE A 62 -15.83 -17.42 -8.41
N ASP A 63 -16.74 -17.60 -9.36
CA ASP A 63 -16.69 -16.87 -10.63
C ASP A 63 -16.90 -15.36 -10.40
N ASN A 64 -16.12 -14.54 -11.11
CA ASN A 64 -16.12 -13.07 -10.97
C ASN A 64 -15.85 -12.56 -9.55
N ALA A 65 -15.16 -13.36 -8.73
CA ALA A 65 -14.73 -12.98 -7.40
C ALA A 65 -13.83 -11.71 -7.41
N PRO A 66 -13.67 -11.03 -6.27
CA PRO A 66 -12.88 -9.82 -6.23
C PRO A 66 -11.44 -10.01 -6.71
N GLN A 67 -11.03 -9.22 -7.68
CA GLN A 67 -9.68 -9.15 -8.21
C GLN A 67 -9.18 -7.70 -8.16
N THR A 68 -7.97 -7.50 -7.65
CA THR A 68 -7.31 -6.20 -7.65
C THR A 68 -6.00 -6.30 -8.42
N THR A 69 -5.80 -5.41 -9.38
CA THR A 69 -4.51 -5.22 -10.07
C THR A 69 -4.01 -3.82 -9.80
N SER A 70 -2.74 -3.70 -9.45
CA SER A 70 -2.12 -2.44 -9.08
C SER A 70 -0.81 -2.27 -9.84
N PHE A 71 -0.63 -1.10 -10.44
CA PHE A 71 0.60 -0.70 -11.11
C PHE A 71 1.03 0.66 -10.58
N ALA A 72 2.32 0.81 -10.28
CA ALA A 72 2.90 2.08 -9.89
C ALA A 72 4.31 2.23 -10.50
N VAL A 73 4.68 3.46 -10.77
CA VAL A 73 6.06 3.85 -11.05
C VAL A 73 6.34 5.15 -10.29
N SER A 74 7.49 5.23 -9.65
CA SER A 74 7.94 6.40 -8.90
C SER A 74 9.41 6.69 -9.14
N SER A 75 9.80 7.94 -8.96
CA SER A 75 11.20 8.35 -9.02
C SER A 75 11.43 9.63 -8.24
N PRO A 76 12.45 9.69 -7.37
CA PRO A 76 12.98 10.96 -6.90
C PRO A 76 13.56 11.74 -8.07
N LEU A 77 13.38 13.06 -8.04
CA LEU A 77 13.93 14.02 -8.99
C LEU A 77 14.96 14.90 -8.29
N LYS A 78 15.57 15.83 -9.08
CA LYS A 78 16.40 16.89 -8.50
C LYS A 78 15.60 17.82 -7.58
N ASN A 79 16.29 18.56 -6.72
CA ASN A 79 15.71 19.56 -5.81
C ASN A 79 14.71 18.97 -4.82
N ASN A 80 14.97 17.77 -4.30
CA ASN A 80 14.14 17.10 -3.29
C ASN A 80 12.70 16.79 -3.74
N LEU A 81 12.40 16.89 -5.03
CA LEU A 81 11.12 16.52 -5.60
C LEU A 81 11.06 15.03 -5.88
N GLY A 82 9.86 14.48 -5.88
CA GLY A 82 9.56 13.15 -6.36
C GLY A 82 8.28 13.13 -7.17
N VAL A 83 8.18 12.19 -8.09
CA VAL A 83 7.00 11.99 -8.93
C VAL A 83 6.60 10.54 -8.97
N GLY A 84 5.31 10.28 -9.13
CA GLY A 84 4.77 8.94 -9.24
C GLY A 84 3.52 8.88 -10.10
N LEU A 85 3.30 7.74 -10.73
CA LEU A 85 2.07 7.38 -11.40
C LEU A 85 1.54 6.08 -10.79
N ASN A 86 0.24 6.03 -10.53
CA ASN A 86 -0.41 4.89 -9.95
C ASN A 86 -1.69 4.56 -10.71
N VAL A 87 -1.91 3.27 -10.95
CA VAL A 87 -3.16 2.73 -11.46
C VAL A 87 -3.56 1.57 -10.57
N LEU A 88 -4.76 1.64 -10.01
CA LEU A 88 -5.35 0.59 -9.19
C LEU A 88 -6.70 0.24 -9.78
N SER A 89 -6.86 -0.99 -10.20
CA SER A 89 -8.10 -1.52 -10.76
C SER A 89 -8.63 -2.66 -9.90
N ASN A 90 -9.89 -2.55 -9.50
CA ASN A 90 -10.59 -3.59 -8.76
C ASN A 90 -11.86 -3.97 -9.52
N SER A 91 -12.04 -5.26 -9.73
CA SER A 91 -13.26 -5.83 -10.30
C SER A 91 -13.89 -6.80 -9.31
N MET A 92 -15.20 -6.76 -9.18
CA MET A 92 -15.97 -7.65 -8.33
C MET A 92 -17.36 -7.84 -8.90
N PHE A 93 -17.70 -9.07 -9.28
CA PHE A 93 -18.95 -9.43 -9.95
C PHE A 93 -19.23 -8.53 -11.17
N VAL A 94 -20.25 -7.67 -11.08
CA VAL A 94 -20.67 -6.75 -12.15
C VAL A 94 -20.01 -5.37 -12.05
N GLN A 95 -19.24 -5.11 -11.00
CA GLN A 95 -18.64 -3.80 -10.73
C GLN A 95 -17.16 -3.79 -11.05
N SER A 96 -16.70 -2.69 -11.63
CA SER A 96 -15.28 -2.37 -11.75
C SER A 96 -15.02 -0.95 -11.29
N ARG A 97 -13.87 -0.76 -10.63
CA ARG A 97 -13.40 0.51 -10.09
C ARG A 97 -11.96 0.69 -10.48
N THR A 98 -11.62 1.77 -11.13
CA THR A 98 -10.23 2.07 -11.48
C THR A 98 -9.88 3.47 -10.98
N ILE A 99 -8.77 3.58 -10.27
CA ILE A 99 -8.15 4.83 -9.85
C ILE A 99 -6.87 4.99 -10.65
N ALA A 100 -6.75 6.07 -11.41
CA ALA A 100 -5.53 6.46 -12.08
C ALA A 100 -5.09 7.82 -11.52
N SER A 101 -3.87 7.92 -11.01
CA SER A 101 -3.38 9.13 -10.34
C SER A 101 -1.92 9.41 -10.63
N ALA A 102 -1.57 10.69 -10.55
CA ALA A 102 -0.22 11.20 -10.51
C ALA A 102 0.06 11.80 -9.15
N ASP A 103 1.25 11.54 -8.63
CA ASP A 103 1.72 12.02 -7.34
C ASP A 103 2.93 12.93 -7.54
N ILE A 104 3.01 13.96 -6.69
CA ILE A 104 4.22 14.77 -6.50
C ILE A 104 4.55 14.79 -5.02
N SER A 105 5.83 14.65 -4.70
CA SER A 105 6.31 14.72 -3.32
C SER A 105 7.47 15.69 -3.17
N TYR A 106 7.68 16.14 -1.95
CA TYR A 106 8.80 16.99 -1.57
C TYR A 106 9.46 16.46 -0.30
N LYS A 107 10.79 16.24 -0.37
CA LYS A 107 11.61 15.75 0.73
C LYS A 107 12.18 16.93 1.53
N LEU A 108 11.99 16.91 2.86
CA LEU A 108 12.59 17.78 3.84
C LEU A 108 13.57 16.98 4.68
N THR A 109 14.85 17.30 4.58
CA THR A 109 15.89 16.72 5.42
C THR A 109 15.96 17.51 6.72
N ILE A 110 15.59 16.88 7.84
CA ILE A 110 15.59 17.51 9.17
C ILE A 110 16.96 17.31 9.84
N SER A 111 17.53 16.12 9.68
CA SER A 111 18.88 15.77 10.13
C SER A 111 19.38 14.58 9.28
N GLU A 112 20.65 14.18 9.46
CA GLU A 112 21.23 13.00 8.81
C GLU A 112 20.44 11.70 9.02
N GLN A 113 19.62 11.65 10.06
CA GLN A 113 18.86 10.47 10.47
C GLN A 113 17.34 10.66 10.35
N SER A 114 16.88 11.84 9.89
CA SER A 114 15.45 12.17 9.88
C SER A 114 15.06 12.93 8.62
N GLU A 115 14.12 12.36 7.88
CA GLU A 115 13.56 12.93 6.67
C GLU A 115 12.04 12.94 6.74
N ILE A 116 11.43 13.99 6.24
CA ILE A 116 9.97 14.11 6.06
C ILE A 116 9.68 14.26 4.58
N TYR A 117 8.74 13.46 4.11
CA TYR A 117 8.21 13.56 2.75
C TYR A 117 6.76 14.02 2.81
N LEU A 118 6.44 15.07 2.06
CA LEU A 118 5.09 15.58 1.87
C LEU A 118 4.65 15.25 0.46
N GLY A 119 3.44 14.73 0.29
CA GLY A 119 2.95 14.30 -1.01
C GLY A 119 1.56 14.83 -1.33
N LEU A 120 1.32 15.12 -2.60
CA LEU A 120 0.03 15.48 -3.17
C LEU A 120 -0.30 14.52 -4.31
N ARG A 121 -1.58 14.17 -4.44
CA ARG A 121 -2.13 13.31 -5.47
C ARG A 121 -3.21 14.02 -6.26
N GLY A 122 -3.15 13.88 -7.59
CA GLY A 122 -4.22 14.27 -8.49
C GLY A 122 -4.55 13.14 -9.45
N GLY A 123 -5.85 12.94 -9.76
CA GLY A 123 -6.22 11.85 -10.65
C GLY A 123 -7.70 11.71 -10.90
N GLY A 124 -8.11 10.52 -11.33
CA GLY A 124 -9.49 10.17 -11.62
C GLY A 124 -9.89 8.81 -11.04
N TYR A 125 -11.11 8.76 -10.58
CA TYR A 125 -11.82 7.56 -10.16
C TYR A 125 -12.86 7.21 -11.21
N PHE A 126 -12.76 6.05 -11.81
CA PHE A 126 -13.65 5.51 -12.82
C PHE A 126 -14.43 4.35 -12.21
N TYR A 127 -15.75 4.43 -12.24
CA TYR A 127 -16.65 3.38 -11.80
C TYR A 127 -17.47 2.87 -12.97
N ARG A 128 -17.66 1.57 -13.05
CA ARG A 128 -18.57 0.91 -14.00
C ARG A 128 -19.29 -0.23 -13.31
N ALA A 129 -20.61 -0.30 -13.47
CA ALA A 129 -21.41 -1.46 -13.14
C ALA A 129 -22.11 -1.94 -14.41
N ASP A 130 -21.97 -3.24 -14.69
CA ASP A 130 -22.55 -3.90 -15.89
C ASP A 130 -23.43 -5.07 -15.49
N PRO A 131 -24.68 -4.83 -15.07
CA PRO A 131 -25.61 -5.88 -14.67
C PRO A 131 -25.97 -6.86 -15.82
N LEU A 132 -25.79 -6.44 -17.09
CA LEU A 132 -26.07 -7.27 -18.27
C LEU A 132 -25.12 -8.47 -18.39
N SER A 133 -23.98 -8.44 -17.70
CA SER A 133 -23.06 -9.59 -17.64
C SER A 133 -23.65 -10.80 -16.88
N LEU A 134 -24.71 -10.60 -16.09
CA LEU A 134 -25.50 -11.67 -15.48
C LEU A 134 -26.60 -12.07 -16.43
N SER A 135 -26.40 -13.13 -17.21
CA SER A 135 -27.39 -13.61 -18.19
C SER A 135 -28.68 -14.10 -17.49
N THR A 136 -29.70 -13.27 -17.47
CA THR A 136 -31.08 -13.60 -17.10
C THR A 136 -32.03 -13.33 -18.24
N SER A 137 -33.01 -14.20 -18.47
CA SER A 137 -33.84 -14.25 -19.66
C SER A 137 -34.93 -13.17 -19.81
N SER A 138 -34.99 -12.13 -18.94
CA SER A 138 -36.04 -11.10 -18.90
C SER A 138 -35.53 -9.64 -18.98
N GLN A 139 -34.39 -9.42 -19.61
CA GLN A 139 -33.53 -8.26 -19.41
C GLN A 139 -33.85 -6.96 -20.22
N LEU A 140 -34.77 -6.98 -21.12
CA LEU A 140 -34.87 -5.86 -22.12
C LEU A 140 -35.66 -4.64 -21.64
N THR A 141 -36.29 -4.66 -20.47
CA THR A 141 -37.24 -3.61 -20.05
C THR A 141 -36.99 -3.01 -18.66
N ASP A 142 -36.02 -3.49 -17.88
CA ASP A 142 -35.78 -2.97 -16.54
C ASP A 142 -34.67 -1.90 -16.53
N PRO A 143 -35.01 -0.62 -16.19
CA PRO A 143 -34.01 0.45 -16.12
C PRO A 143 -32.88 0.21 -15.14
N SER A 144 -33.06 -0.67 -14.13
CA SER A 144 -32.01 -1.05 -13.15
C SER A 144 -30.90 -1.89 -13.75
N GLN A 145 -31.12 -2.45 -14.96
CA GLN A 145 -30.15 -3.30 -15.67
C GLN A 145 -29.29 -2.54 -16.68
N GLN A 146 -29.39 -1.21 -16.72
CA GLN A 146 -28.54 -0.42 -17.60
C GLN A 146 -27.11 -0.35 -17.08
N VAL A 147 -26.15 -0.35 -18.01
CA VAL A 147 -24.74 -0.11 -17.69
C VAL A 147 -24.59 1.27 -17.08
N GLN A 148 -24.09 1.33 -15.86
CA GLN A 148 -23.78 2.58 -15.18
C GLN A 148 -22.27 2.83 -15.29
N ALA A 149 -21.89 4.01 -15.76
CA ALA A 149 -20.50 4.44 -15.81
C ALA A 149 -20.41 5.86 -15.27
N SER A 150 -19.44 6.09 -14.40
CA SER A 150 -19.32 7.37 -13.72
C SER A 150 -17.84 7.71 -13.45
N PHE A 151 -17.53 9.00 -13.39
CA PHE A 151 -16.20 9.55 -13.16
C PHE A 151 -16.21 10.53 -11.99
N ALA A 152 -15.16 10.48 -11.17
CA ALA A 152 -14.90 11.49 -10.16
C ALA A 152 -13.41 11.86 -10.13
N PRO A 153 -13.06 13.13 -9.93
CA PRO A 153 -11.67 13.52 -9.69
C PRO A 153 -11.20 13.01 -8.34
N VAL A 154 -9.91 12.70 -8.27
CA VAL A 154 -9.19 12.29 -7.06
C VAL A 154 -8.22 13.40 -6.69
N ILE A 155 -8.28 13.86 -5.45
CA ILE A 155 -7.30 14.76 -4.84
C ILE A 155 -6.93 14.12 -3.51
N GLY A 156 -5.64 13.96 -3.26
CA GLY A 156 -5.14 13.34 -2.04
C GLY A 156 -3.90 14.03 -1.50
N ALA A 157 -3.59 13.77 -0.24
CA ALA A 157 -2.40 14.25 0.43
C ALA A 157 -1.82 13.19 1.36
N GLY A 158 -0.53 13.30 1.63
CA GLY A 158 0.16 12.40 2.53
C GLY A 158 1.43 12.97 3.11
N LEU A 159 1.83 12.37 4.22
CA LEU A 159 3.07 12.64 4.94
C LEU A 159 3.72 11.30 5.25
N TYR A 160 5.02 11.24 5.10
CA TYR A 160 5.86 10.13 5.54
C TYR A 160 7.09 10.68 6.25
N TRP A 161 7.37 10.18 7.42
CA TRP A 161 8.51 10.58 8.23
C TRP A 161 9.36 9.38 8.58
N THR A 162 10.66 9.49 8.35
CA THR A 162 11.66 8.49 8.76
C THR A 162 12.52 9.06 9.86
N PHE A 163 12.86 8.22 10.84
CA PHE A 163 13.80 8.52 11.90
C PHE A 163 14.59 7.25 12.27
N ASN A 164 15.82 7.16 11.85
CA ASN A 164 16.65 5.95 12.00
C ASN A 164 15.93 4.71 11.44
N SER A 165 15.64 3.76 12.33
CA SER A 165 14.94 2.50 12.03
C SER A 165 13.41 2.59 12.11
N PHE A 166 12.86 3.76 12.48
CA PHE A 166 11.43 3.99 12.62
C PHE A 166 10.88 4.80 11.47
N TRP A 167 9.62 4.59 11.15
CA TRP A 167 8.90 5.43 10.22
C TRP A 167 7.43 5.59 10.62
N LEU A 168 6.87 6.73 10.26
CA LEU A 168 5.47 7.07 10.42
C LEU A 168 4.90 7.53 9.09
N SER A 169 3.67 7.18 8.82
CA SER A 169 2.94 7.55 7.61
C SER A 169 1.53 7.98 7.97
N TYR A 170 1.07 9.08 7.39
CA TYR A 170 -0.32 9.48 7.42
C TYR A 170 -0.74 9.95 6.04
N SER A 171 -1.92 9.51 5.59
CA SER A 171 -2.43 9.92 4.28
C SER A 171 -3.95 9.88 4.20
N ALA A 172 -4.46 10.72 3.31
CA ALA A 172 -5.80 10.65 2.79
C ALA A 172 -5.69 10.69 1.26
N PRO A 173 -5.60 9.53 0.59
CA PRO A 173 -5.38 9.45 -0.86
C PRO A 173 -6.56 9.97 -1.68
N GLN A 174 -7.71 10.17 -1.04
CA GLN A 174 -8.93 10.73 -1.62
C GLN A 174 -9.62 11.61 -0.58
N LEU A 175 -9.43 12.92 -0.69
CA LEU A 175 -9.92 13.93 0.24
C LEU A 175 -11.27 14.55 -0.16
N VAL A 176 -11.66 14.46 -1.43
CA VAL A 176 -12.78 15.23 -1.96
C VAL A 176 -13.90 14.32 -2.39
N LYS A 177 -15.08 14.54 -1.79
CA LYS A 177 -16.39 14.16 -2.35
C LYS A 177 -16.95 15.37 -3.04
N LEU A 178 -17.03 15.35 -4.35
CA LEU A 178 -17.70 16.44 -5.09
C LEU A 178 -19.20 16.20 -5.02
N GLY A 179 -19.88 16.94 -4.16
CA GLY A 179 -21.28 16.77 -3.80
C GLY A 179 -22.31 16.91 -4.93
N ASN A 180 -21.90 17.29 -6.12
CA ASN A 180 -22.77 17.45 -7.32
C ASN A 180 -22.54 16.35 -8.36
N LEU A 181 -21.80 15.29 -8.01
CA LEU A 181 -21.64 14.12 -8.87
C LEU A 181 -22.87 13.22 -8.78
N ASP A 182 -23.00 12.35 -9.77
CA ASP A 182 -23.98 11.28 -9.81
C ASP A 182 -24.19 10.63 -8.43
N PRO A 183 -25.44 10.55 -7.92
CA PRO A 183 -25.74 9.93 -6.62
C PRO A 183 -25.14 8.53 -6.47
N THR A 184 -24.98 7.78 -7.55
CA THR A 184 -24.38 6.46 -7.58
C THR A 184 -22.91 6.51 -7.15
N ILE A 185 -22.14 7.48 -7.62
CA ILE A 185 -20.74 7.66 -7.23
C ILE A 185 -20.63 8.12 -5.78
N ASN A 186 -21.46 9.06 -5.34
CA ASN A 186 -21.41 9.57 -3.98
C ASN A 186 -21.66 8.48 -2.93
N SER A 187 -22.40 7.43 -3.27
CA SER A 187 -22.59 6.27 -2.39
C SER A 187 -21.38 5.34 -2.34
N VAL A 188 -20.52 5.35 -3.36
CA VAL A 188 -19.37 4.43 -3.49
C VAL A 188 -18.06 5.07 -3.03
N ILE A 189 -17.92 6.40 -3.16
CA ILE A 189 -16.72 7.12 -2.73
C ILE A 189 -16.80 7.43 -1.24
N ASN A 190 -15.88 6.88 -0.47
CA ASN A 190 -15.69 7.19 0.94
C ASN A 190 -14.32 7.81 1.16
N ILE A 191 -14.26 8.92 1.91
CA ILE A 191 -13.00 9.48 2.36
C ILE A 191 -12.34 8.46 3.29
N GLN A 192 -11.09 8.11 2.99
CA GLN A 192 -10.32 7.15 3.77
C GLN A 192 -9.06 7.81 4.31
N HIS A 193 -8.81 7.59 5.59
CA HIS A 193 -7.60 8.00 6.28
C HIS A 193 -6.77 6.78 6.62
N TYR A 194 -5.49 6.86 6.37
CA TYR A 194 -4.52 5.82 6.68
C TYR A 194 -3.47 6.40 7.62
N ALA A 195 -3.23 5.73 8.73
CA ALA A 195 -2.10 5.98 9.60
C ALA A 195 -1.28 4.70 9.72
N ALA A 196 0.00 4.77 9.47
CA ALA A 196 0.86 3.60 9.57
C ALA A 196 2.16 3.95 10.30
N ALA A 197 2.73 2.94 10.93
CA ALA A 197 4.01 3.04 11.62
C ALA A 197 4.77 1.72 11.46
N GLY A 198 6.08 1.80 11.42
CA GLY A 198 6.90 0.61 11.40
C GLY A 198 8.31 0.84 11.93
N PHE A 199 9.00 -0.27 12.10
CA PHE A 199 10.39 -0.25 12.51
C PHE A 199 11.14 -1.46 11.92
N ASN A 200 12.41 -1.23 11.62
CA ASN A 200 13.31 -2.24 11.06
C ASN A 200 14.48 -2.42 12.02
N PHE A 201 14.63 -3.62 12.60
CA PHE A 201 15.73 -3.95 13.50
C PHE A 201 16.71 -4.93 12.88
N SER A 202 17.97 -4.57 12.80
CA SER A 202 19.04 -5.53 12.55
C SER A 202 19.25 -6.37 13.81
N LEU A 203 18.87 -7.64 13.74
CA LEU A 203 19.10 -8.62 14.81
C LEU A 203 20.55 -9.08 14.82
N THR A 204 21.09 -9.32 13.63
CA THR A 204 22.50 -9.63 13.34
C THR A 204 22.87 -8.93 12.02
N GLU A 205 24.12 -9.10 11.57
CA GLU A 205 24.57 -8.60 10.26
C GLU A 205 23.75 -9.19 9.10
N ASN A 206 23.23 -10.39 9.25
CA ASN A 206 22.48 -11.11 8.20
C ASN A 206 20.97 -11.09 8.38
N PHE A 207 20.45 -10.79 9.58
CA PHE A 207 19.02 -10.87 9.86
C PHE A 207 18.45 -9.51 10.27
N GLN A 208 17.40 -9.10 9.59
CA GLN A 208 16.62 -7.91 9.90
C GLN A 208 15.16 -8.28 10.20
N LEU A 209 14.64 -7.84 11.33
CA LEU A 209 13.24 -7.94 11.71
C LEU A 209 12.53 -6.64 11.30
N LYS A 210 11.49 -6.75 10.48
CA LYS A 210 10.65 -5.63 10.04
C LYS A 210 9.26 -5.79 10.63
N ASN A 211 8.73 -4.74 11.23
CA ASN A 211 7.37 -4.73 11.77
C ASN A 211 6.65 -3.48 11.31
N ALA A 212 5.37 -3.63 11.01
CA ALA A 212 4.55 -2.51 10.59
C ALA A 212 3.11 -2.69 11.06
N LEU A 213 2.47 -1.58 11.40
CA LEU A 213 1.06 -1.47 11.73
C LEU A 213 0.42 -0.43 10.81
N ILE A 214 -0.74 -0.74 10.26
CA ILE A 214 -1.56 0.23 9.55
C ILE A 214 -2.95 0.27 10.16
N LEU A 215 -3.42 1.47 10.39
CA LEU A 215 -4.77 1.81 10.80
C LEU A 215 -5.47 2.46 9.60
N ARG A 216 -6.67 2.02 9.32
CA ARG A 216 -7.50 2.61 8.28
C ARG A 216 -8.84 3.00 8.88
N LYS A 217 -9.25 4.24 8.63
CA LYS A 217 -10.57 4.76 8.99
C LYS A 217 -11.25 5.29 7.74
N SER A 218 -12.43 4.79 7.46
CA SER A 218 -13.34 5.34 6.45
C SER A 218 -14.46 6.10 7.13
N GLU A 219 -15.03 7.08 6.44
CA GLU A 219 -16.06 7.98 6.99
C GLU A 219 -17.28 7.23 7.54
N ASN A 220 -17.74 6.21 6.81
CA ASN A 220 -18.97 5.48 7.14
C ASN A 220 -18.71 4.12 7.80
N PHE A 221 -17.45 3.80 8.14
CA PHE A 221 -17.06 2.47 8.55
C PHE A 221 -16.13 2.49 9.76
N ASP A 222 -16.15 1.45 10.55
CA ASP A 222 -15.26 1.31 11.69
C ASP A 222 -13.79 1.24 11.25
N ALA A 223 -12.90 1.64 12.16
CA ALA A 223 -11.48 1.55 11.91
C ALA A 223 -11.04 0.09 11.79
N THR A 224 -10.23 -0.21 10.77
CA THR A 224 -9.59 -1.52 10.61
C THR A 224 -8.10 -1.41 10.87
N GLN A 225 -7.51 -2.49 11.35
CA GLN A 225 -6.11 -2.57 11.69
C GLN A 225 -5.49 -3.77 10.98
N GLN A 226 -4.24 -3.60 10.61
CA GLN A 226 -3.43 -4.67 10.03
C GLN A 226 -2.03 -4.57 10.60
N TYR A 227 -1.52 -5.67 11.12
CA TYR A 227 -0.17 -5.77 11.67
C TYR A 227 0.61 -6.79 10.86
N SER A 228 1.83 -6.44 10.46
CA SER A 228 2.77 -7.35 9.78
C SER A 228 4.08 -7.44 10.53
N SER A 229 4.66 -8.63 10.50
CA SER A 229 6.00 -8.91 11.00
C SER A 229 6.72 -9.82 10.01
N SER A 230 7.93 -9.46 9.61
CA SER A 230 8.74 -10.26 8.67
C SER A 230 10.20 -10.31 9.11
N LEU A 231 10.85 -11.41 8.77
CA LEU A 231 12.26 -11.65 8.97
C LEU A 231 12.94 -11.71 7.59
N SER A 232 13.86 -10.79 7.36
CA SER A 232 14.69 -10.73 6.15
C SER A 232 16.06 -11.30 6.42
N TYR A 233 16.53 -12.18 5.54
CA TYR A 233 17.88 -12.76 5.55
C TYR A 233 18.70 -12.17 4.41
N GLN A 234 19.79 -11.47 4.75
CA GLN A 234 20.73 -10.81 3.82
C GLN A 234 20.06 -9.95 2.74
N ASN A 235 18.89 -9.43 3.03
CA ASN A 235 18.02 -8.76 2.06
C ASN A 235 17.72 -9.60 0.79
N LEU A 236 17.95 -10.90 0.83
CA LEU A 236 17.70 -11.83 -0.28
C LEU A 236 16.34 -12.52 -0.16
N ILE A 237 16.03 -13.01 1.02
CA ILE A 237 14.78 -13.72 1.30
C ILE A 237 14.09 -13.04 2.48
N GLU A 238 12.81 -12.76 2.35
CA GLU A 238 11.99 -12.27 3.45
C GLU A 238 10.77 -13.20 3.63
N LEU A 239 10.51 -13.61 4.86
CA LEU A 239 9.34 -14.38 5.24
C LEU A 239 8.61 -13.65 6.36
N GLY A 240 7.29 -13.56 6.26
CA GLY A 240 6.49 -12.82 7.21
C GLY A 240 5.08 -13.34 7.39
N ALA A 241 4.40 -12.73 8.33
CA ALA A 241 2.99 -12.96 8.59
C ALA A 241 2.28 -11.63 8.83
N THR A 242 1.03 -11.58 8.42
CA THR A 242 0.17 -10.42 8.59
C THR A 242 -1.12 -10.85 9.26
N TYR A 243 -1.56 -10.08 10.27
CA TYR A 243 -2.83 -10.25 10.97
C TYR A 243 -3.74 -9.06 10.68
N TYR A 244 -5.01 -9.34 10.43
CA TYR A 244 -6.05 -8.34 10.17
C TYR A 244 -7.08 -8.34 11.31
N SER A 245 -7.52 -7.16 11.73
CA SER A 245 -8.59 -7.04 12.73
C SER A 245 -9.92 -7.66 12.28
N SER A 246 -10.07 -7.92 10.98
CA SER A 246 -11.21 -8.68 10.43
C SER A 246 -11.18 -10.19 10.76
N GLY A 247 -10.16 -10.67 11.47
CA GLY A 247 -10.00 -12.08 11.81
C GLY A 247 -9.37 -12.92 10.70
N ASN A 248 -8.69 -12.30 9.74
CA ASN A 248 -7.88 -12.97 8.72
C ASN A 248 -6.41 -13.00 9.12
N GLY A 249 -5.65 -13.92 8.53
CA GLY A 249 -4.20 -13.95 8.60
C GLY A 249 -3.60 -14.26 7.25
N ALA A 250 -2.42 -13.72 6.96
CA ALA A 250 -1.67 -14.02 5.77
C ALA A 250 -0.23 -14.47 6.10
N LEU A 251 0.31 -15.34 5.27
CA LEU A 251 1.73 -15.64 5.20
C LEU A 251 2.29 -14.95 3.96
N THR A 252 3.43 -14.31 4.10
CA THR A 252 4.09 -13.55 3.03
C THR A 252 5.51 -14.07 2.81
N GLY A 253 5.92 -14.08 1.56
CA GLY A 253 7.29 -14.40 1.17
C GLY A 253 7.75 -13.45 0.06
N MET A 254 9.00 -13.01 0.11
CA MET A 254 9.62 -12.18 -0.92
C MET A 254 11.04 -12.69 -1.21
N LEU A 255 11.39 -12.67 -2.48
CA LEU A 255 12.73 -12.95 -2.99
C LEU A 255 13.24 -11.72 -3.73
N ASN A 256 14.37 -11.19 -3.29
CA ASN A 256 15.12 -10.16 -3.99
C ASN A 256 16.17 -10.88 -4.85
N ILE A 257 15.84 -11.15 -6.12
CA ILE A 257 16.68 -11.95 -7.03
C ILE A 257 17.98 -11.20 -7.37
N SER A 258 17.91 -9.88 -7.36
CA SER A 258 19.05 -8.98 -7.52
C SER A 258 18.68 -7.59 -6.97
N ASN A 259 19.61 -6.66 -6.95
CA ASN A 259 19.30 -5.26 -6.62
C ASN A 259 18.30 -4.63 -7.61
N LEU A 260 18.03 -5.30 -8.73
CA LEU A 260 17.11 -4.83 -9.77
C LEU A 260 15.70 -5.35 -9.57
N PHE A 261 15.53 -6.60 -9.15
CA PHE A 261 14.26 -7.33 -9.30
C PHE A 261 13.87 -8.09 -8.03
N SER A 262 12.63 -7.89 -7.59
CA SER A 262 12.03 -8.62 -6.47
C SER A 262 10.70 -9.22 -6.88
N ILE A 263 10.39 -10.39 -6.35
CA ILE A 263 9.09 -11.06 -6.49
C ILE A 263 8.56 -11.43 -5.11
N GLY A 264 7.30 -11.17 -4.86
CA GLY A 264 6.64 -11.53 -3.63
C GLY A 264 5.34 -12.27 -3.85
N TYR A 265 4.99 -13.07 -2.85
CA TYR A 265 3.76 -13.83 -2.80
C TYR A 265 3.16 -13.78 -1.39
N ALA A 266 1.84 -13.68 -1.32
CA ALA A 266 1.12 -13.82 -0.07
C ALA A 266 -0.08 -14.76 -0.22
N TYR A 267 -0.32 -15.54 0.82
CA TYR A 267 -1.47 -16.40 1.00
C TYR A 267 -2.25 -15.98 2.22
N GLU A 268 -3.50 -15.56 2.03
CA GLU A 268 -4.38 -15.13 3.12
C GLU A 268 -5.55 -16.09 3.31
N LYS A 269 -5.91 -16.31 4.56
CA LYS A 269 -7.04 -17.14 4.97
C LYS A 269 -7.73 -16.55 6.21
N ALA A 270 -9.06 -16.77 6.32
CA ALA A 270 -9.79 -16.50 7.56
C ALA A 270 -9.30 -17.44 8.68
N LEU A 271 -9.00 -16.86 9.86
CA LEU A 271 -8.55 -17.60 11.05
C LEU A 271 -9.72 -18.08 11.90
N SER A 272 -10.92 -17.46 11.76
CA SER A 272 -12.12 -17.85 12.51
C SER A 272 -13.01 -18.78 11.72
N SER A 273 -13.62 -19.77 12.41
CA SER A 273 -14.47 -20.82 11.82
C SER A 273 -15.90 -20.39 11.51
N GLN A 274 -16.32 -19.17 11.83
CA GLN A 274 -17.73 -18.74 11.71
C GLN A 274 -18.25 -18.66 10.26
N THR A 275 -17.41 -18.86 9.27
CA THR A 275 -17.75 -18.75 7.85
C THR A 275 -17.15 -19.87 7.00
N SER A 276 -17.08 -21.08 7.53
CA SER A 276 -16.40 -22.23 6.93
C SER A 276 -17.03 -22.77 5.62
N GLY A 277 -18.15 -22.23 5.16
CA GLY A 277 -18.82 -22.69 3.93
C GLY A 277 -18.35 -22.03 2.63
N LEU A 278 -17.60 -20.92 2.69
CA LEU A 278 -17.07 -20.22 1.52
C LEU A 278 -15.55 -20.36 1.48
N ASP A 279 -15.01 -20.72 0.34
CA ASP A 279 -13.56 -20.68 0.11
C ASP A 279 -13.09 -19.20 0.08
N ARG A 280 -12.52 -18.74 1.20
CA ARG A 280 -12.04 -17.37 1.38
C ARG A 280 -10.54 -17.26 1.21
N ARG A 281 -9.91 -18.18 0.51
CA ARG A 281 -8.48 -18.09 0.21
C ARG A 281 -8.22 -16.93 -0.74
N THR A 282 -7.21 -16.15 -0.42
CA THR A 282 -6.75 -15.03 -1.22
C THR A 282 -5.29 -15.23 -1.56
N HIS A 283 -4.95 -15.00 -2.80
CA HIS A 283 -3.59 -15.09 -3.31
C HIS A 283 -3.19 -13.70 -3.84
N GLU A 284 -2.02 -13.26 -3.46
CA GLU A 284 -1.44 -12.00 -3.93
C GLU A 284 -0.03 -12.27 -4.43
N ILE A 285 0.26 -11.77 -5.63
CA ILE A 285 1.58 -11.84 -6.27
C ILE A 285 1.97 -10.41 -6.61
N PHE A 286 3.22 -10.04 -6.34
CA PHE A 286 3.76 -8.79 -6.80
C PHE A 286 5.17 -8.93 -7.35
N ILE A 287 5.51 -8.01 -8.23
CA ILE A 287 6.83 -7.86 -8.83
C ILE A 287 7.23 -6.40 -8.65
N SER A 288 8.46 -6.15 -8.23
CA SER A 288 9.04 -4.83 -8.23
C SER A 288 10.36 -4.79 -8.96
N VAL A 289 10.61 -3.69 -9.65
CA VAL A 289 11.83 -3.43 -10.41
C VAL A 289 12.42 -2.11 -9.92
N ASN A 290 13.63 -2.15 -9.40
CA ASN A 290 14.40 -0.96 -9.06
C ASN A 290 15.00 -0.39 -10.36
N LEU A 291 14.53 0.77 -10.76
CA LEU A 291 14.93 1.40 -12.03
C LEU A 291 16.23 2.21 -11.92
N ASP A 292 16.74 2.52 -10.71
CA ASP A 292 18.01 3.25 -10.54
C ASP A 292 19.17 2.51 -11.19
N SER A 293 19.19 1.20 -11.08
CA SER A 293 20.21 0.35 -11.70
C SER A 293 20.13 0.32 -13.23
N ILE A 294 18.95 0.61 -13.81
CA ILE A 294 18.74 0.67 -15.28
C ILE A 294 19.04 2.08 -15.80
N LEU A 295 18.66 3.12 -15.06
CA LEU A 295 18.78 4.50 -15.48
C LEU A 295 20.19 5.08 -15.24
N GLY A 296 21.10 4.30 -14.67
CA GLY A 296 22.48 4.70 -14.42
C GLY A 296 22.62 5.80 -13.36
N LYS A 297 21.59 6.00 -12.53
CA LYS A 297 21.66 6.87 -11.36
C LYS A 297 22.32 6.08 -10.23
N SER A 298 23.65 6.04 -10.20
CA SER A 298 24.37 5.75 -8.95
C SER A 298 23.98 6.82 -7.92
N PRO A 299 23.81 6.48 -6.63
CA PRO A 299 23.68 7.49 -5.60
C PRO A 299 24.90 8.42 -5.71
N GLU A 300 24.66 9.69 -6.05
CA GLU A 300 25.71 10.70 -5.99
C GLU A 300 26.12 10.80 -4.51
N ILE A 301 27.29 10.22 -4.20
CA ILE A 301 28.05 10.63 -3.02
C ILE A 301 28.39 12.09 -3.31
N GLU A 302 27.75 13.05 -2.65
CA GLU A 302 28.19 14.42 -2.60
C GLU A 302 29.64 14.41 -2.08
N GLN A 303 30.60 14.41 -3.00
CA GLN A 303 31.94 14.83 -2.67
C GLN A 303 31.87 16.36 -2.55
N ASP A 304 31.95 16.82 -1.32
CA ASP A 304 32.26 18.21 -1.00
C ASP A 304 33.52 18.57 -1.81
N GLU A 305 33.36 19.36 -2.86
CA GLU A 305 34.48 20.08 -3.48
C GLU A 305 35.02 21.07 -2.44
N GLU A 306 36.07 20.66 -1.75
CA GLU A 306 36.93 21.58 -1.03
C GLU A 306 37.42 22.64 -2.03
N VAL A 307 36.87 23.83 -1.90
CA VAL A 307 37.38 25.02 -2.57
C VAL A 307 38.75 25.33 -1.94
N GLU A 308 39.83 24.81 -2.54
CA GLU A 308 41.16 25.32 -2.30
C GLU A 308 41.23 26.76 -2.76
N THR A 309 41.07 27.69 -1.82
CA THR A 309 41.41 29.10 -2.00
C THR A 309 42.94 29.22 -1.98
N ASN A 310 43.57 29.13 -3.16
CA ASN A 310 44.96 29.55 -3.29
C ASN A 310 45.10 31.03 -3.05
N GLN A 311 45.72 31.40 -1.94
CA GLN A 311 46.32 32.72 -1.74
C GLN A 311 47.55 32.86 -2.61
N GLN A 312 47.56 33.85 -3.44
CA GLN A 312 48.73 34.61 -3.83
C GLN A 312 48.50 36.09 -3.67
#